data_33042e60f405da939a94590b19535f20
#
_entry.id   33042e60f405da939a94590b19535f20
#
_cell.length_a   1.000
_cell.length_b   1.000
_cell.length_c   1.000
_cell.angle_alpha   90.00
_cell.angle_beta   90.00
_cell.angle_gamma   90.00
#
_symmetry.space_group_name_H-M   'P 1'
#
loop_
_entity.id
_entity.type
_entity.pdbx_description
1 polymer ?
#
loop_
_entity_poly.entity_id
_entity_poly.type
_entity_poly.pdbx_seq_one_letter_code
_entity_poly.pdbx_strand_id
1 'polypeptide(L)'
;MRFLIQSLCFCLLPLLAVAAPPYQMPAGAADHDAPDIVAGYRAIFTCSAHFFARRPLSDILKVELVDVQGKGFPDPVIDEKRQLVFASDPNNTYKRIAAYRPDMGCTLLPPHWQLSDVPRLPNVAYAPAPDVSALAFPAGDKVGLPADGVDPSYPQLASVLTKAFDGVTHAKVPGTVTTAVLVIKRDKQNHYKLIAERYRPGFGKHSGYRTWSTAKGISAALLAIASQQGMLELDKPVSIPEWPEGDPRRQITYQQLMRMSSGLYSGGANSAAVYFGGQDVVSAATGTPLEVKPGTRWKYANNDTLLLMRSLRHLLADDLRYLRFPYDELLHPLGMYHTQMEVDHLGNFIASSQVYTTARDLARFGIFLDQDGVHQGKRLLPEGWIQFVSTPAPARSVVAGEWGYGAQFWLLDTMPEVPNGTYTTFGNKGQYVTVVPGHDLVIVRTGVDPNGIEYKQDRLVVDVLKALKQIP
;
A
#
# COMPACT_ATOMS: atom_id res chain seq x y z
N MET A 1 -62.29 27.14 -37.88
CA MET A 1 -60.91 27.35 -37.40
C MET A 1 -60.40 26.03 -36.90
N ARG A 2 -59.54 25.35 -37.70
CA ARG A 2 -58.92 24.08 -37.38
C ARG A 2 -57.50 24.41 -36.94
N PHE A 3 -57.16 24.10 -35.69
CA PHE A 3 -55.77 24.17 -35.20
C PHE A 3 -55.04 22.85 -35.54
N LEU A 4 -54.00 22.95 -36.33
CA LEU A 4 -53.03 21.87 -36.54
C LEU A 4 -52.03 21.87 -35.38
N ILE A 5 -51.98 20.77 -34.64
CA ILE A 5 -50.91 20.48 -33.67
C ILE A 5 -49.81 19.74 -34.44
N GLN A 6 -48.67 20.40 -34.66
CA GLN A 6 -47.46 19.74 -35.13
C GLN A 6 -46.77 19.02 -33.96
N SER A 7 -46.77 17.69 -34.01
CA SER A 7 -45.95 16.86 -33.09
C SER A 7 -44.50 16.89 -33.56
N LEU A 8 -43.63 17.53 -32.80
CA LEU A 8 -42.16 17.35 -32.93
C LEU A 8 -41.77 16.00 -32.34
N CYS A 9 -41.41 15.09 -33.20
CA CYS A 9 -40.79 13.82 -32.85
C CYS A 9 -39.29 14.07 -32.57
N PHE A 10 -38.86 14.10 -31.29
CA PHE A 10 -37.45 14.09 -30.91
C PHE A 10 -36.92 12.66 -31.09
N CYS A 11 -36.18 12.43 -32.15
CA CYS A 11 -35.37 11.23 -32.30
C CYS A 11 -34.20 11.30 -31.31
N LEU A 12 -34.30 10.62 -30.17
CA LEU A 12 -33.19 10.29 -29.31
C LEU A 12 -32.32 9.26 -30.04
N LEU A 13 -31.24 9.71 -30.65
CA LEU A 13 -30.17 8.83 -31.09
C LEU A 13 -29.48 8.27 -29.84
N PRO A 14 -29.33 6.95 -29.69
CA PRO A 14 -28.52 6.40 -28.62
C PRO A 14 -27.06 6.82 -28.82
N LEU A 15 -26.48 7.54 -27.86
CA LEU A 15 -25.04 7.69 -27.76
C LEU A 15 -24.46 6.28 -27.58
N LEU A 16 -23.97 5.71 -28.66
CA LEU A 16 -23.09 4.55 -28.62
C LEU A 16 -21.83 5.01 -27.87
N ALA A 17 -21.73 4.62 -26.59
CA ALA A 17 -20.48 4.69 -25.87
C ALA A 17 -19.47 3.83 -26.63
N VAL A 18 -18.58 4.46 -27.37
CA VAL A 18 -17.43 3.81 -27.98
C VAL A 18 -16.60 3.34 -26.79
N ALA A 19 -16.62 2.04 -26.50
CA ALA A 19 -15.72 1.45 -25.54
C ALA A 19 -14.30 1.80 -25.96
N ALA A 20 -13.53 2.40 -25.07
CA ALA A 20 -12.11 2.63 -25.33
C ALA A 20 -11.47 1.28 -25.75
N PRO A 21 -10.58 1.29 -26.75
CA PRO A 21 -9.92 0.05 -27.16
C PRO A 21 -9.23 -0.57 -25.95
N PRO A 22 -9.24 -1.90 -25.80
CA PRO A 22 -8.57 -2.57 -24.70
C PRO A 22 -7.12 -2.10 -24.67
N TYR A 23 -6.65 -1.72 -23.47
CA TYR A 23 -5.27 -1.30 -23.27
C TYR A 23 -4.33 -2.39 -23.77
N GLN A 24 -3.69 -2.13 -24.90
CA GLN A 24 -2.58 -2.96 -25.37
C GLN A 24 -1.33 -2.46 -24.68
N MET A 25 -0.79 -3.28 -23.76
CA MET A 25 0.51 -3.01 -23.18
C MET A 25 1.54 -2.91 -24.31
N PRO A 26 2.36 -1.85 -24.35
CA PRO A 26 3.44 -1.77 -25.31
C PRO A 26 4.33 -3.01 -25.22
N ALA A 27 4.70 -3.61 -26.33
CA ALA A 27 5.72 -4.65 -26.36
C ALA A 27 7.00 -4.08 -25.71
N GLY A 28 7.47 -4.69 -24.60
CA GLY A 28 8.59 -4.16 -23.82
C GLY A 28 8.21 -3.39 -22.54
N ALA A 29 6.92 -3.33 -22.15
CA ALA A 29 6.44 -2.61 -20.97
C ALA A 29 6.98 -3.13 -19.59
N ALA A 30 7.82 -4.16 -19.60
CA ALA A 30 8.56 -4.65 -18.43
C ALA A 30 9.87 -3.89 -18.18
N ASP A 31 10.23 -2.92 -19.00
CA ASP A 31 11.49 -2.21 -18.90
C ASP A 31 11.42 -1.11 -17.85
N HIS A 32 11.83 -1.45 -16.63
CA HIS A 32 12.01 -0.48 -15.53
C HIS A 32 13.06 0.60 -15.84
N ASP A 33 13.85 0.40 -16.88
CA ASP A 33 14.93 1.29 -17.29
C ASP A 33 14.53 2.17 -18.48
N ALA A 34 13.32 2.03 -19.00
CA ALA A 34 12.81 2.90 -20.06
C ALA A 34 12.85 4.38 -19.59
N PRO A 35 13.41 5.30 -20.40
CA PRO A 35 13.68 6.67 -19.97
C PRO A 35 12.47 7.44 -19.45
N ASP A 36 11.29 7.22 -20.04
CA ASP A 36 10.03 7.81 -19.61
C ASP A 36 9.56 7.27 -18.26
N ILE A 37 9.73 5.96 -18.02
CA ILE A 37 9.39 5.30 -16.75
C ILE A 37 10.32 5.77 -15.63
N VAL A 38 11.63 5.85 -15.88
CA VAL A 38 12.60 6.39 -14.92
C VAL A 38 12.29 7.84 -14.59
N ALA A 39 11.99 8.69 -15.57
CA ALA A 39 11.59 10.07 -15.34
C ALA A 39 10.31 10.15 -14.49
N GLY A 40 9.31 9.30 -14.78
CA GLY A 40 8.10 9.19 -13.97
C GLY A 40 8.36 8.74 -12.53
N TYR A 41 9.19 7.73 -12.36
CA TYR A 41 9.64 7.28 -11.03
C TYR A 41 10.27 8.44 -10.27
N ARG A 42 11.24 9.15 -10.88
CA ARG A 42 11.93 10.27 -10.24
C ARG A 42 10.98 11.41 -9.88
N ALA A 43 10.00 11.72 -10.72
CA ALA A 43 9.01 12.75 -10.43
C ALA A 43 8.13 12.41 -9.23
N ILE A 44 7.48 11.23 -9.24
CA ILE A 44 6.50 10.85 -8.21
C ILE A 44 7.17 10.59 -6.86
N PHE A 45 8.35 9.93 -6.84
CA PHE A 45 9.06 9.67 -5.59
C PHE A 45 9.59 10.94 -4.95
N THR A 46 10.15 11.87 -5.75
CA THR A 46 10.58 13.18 -5.23
C THR A 46 9.39 13.94 -4.67
N CYS A 47 8.26 13.96 -5.37
CA CYS A 47 7.06 14.64 -4.93
C CYS A 47 6.59 14.13 -3.56
N SER A 48 6.40 12.85 -3.41
CA SER A 48 5.86 12.26 -2.17
C SER A 48 6.88 12.36 -1.03
N ALA A 49 8.16 12.11 -1.29
CA ALA A 49 9.20 12.20 -0.27
C ALA A 49 9.42 13.65 0.18
N HIS A 50 9.30 14.63 -0.73
CA HIS A 50 9.47 16.03 -0.39
C HIS A 50 8.26 16.62 0.32
N PHE A 51 7.09 16.57 -0.32
CA PHE A 51 5.90 17.26 0.19
C PHE A 51 5.23 16.54 1.36
N PHE A 52 5.13 15.22 1.32
CA PHE A 52 4.53 14.45 2.40
C PHE A 52 5.56 14.11 3.49
N ALA A 53 6.65 13.44 3.12
CA ALA A 53 7.64 12.99 4.10
C ALA A 53 8.61 14.09 4.58
N ARG A 54 8.51 15.32 4.04
CA ARG A 54 9.29 16.51 4.44
C ARG A 54 10.81 16.32 4.32
N ARG A 55 11.26 15.57 3.32
CA ARG A 55 12.67 15.27 3.11
C ARG A 55 13.33 16.27 2.14
N PRO A 56 14.57 16.68 2.39
CA PRO A 56 15.31 17.52 1.47
C PRO A 56 15.71 16.71 0.22
N LEU A 57 15.83 17.38 -0.92
CA LEU A 57 16.19 16.72 -2.20
C LEU A 57 17.52 15.95 -2.09
N SER A 58 18.50 16.46 -1.36
CA SER A 58 19.79 15.80 -1.13
C SER A 58 19.67 14.41 -0.50
N ASP A 59 18.67 14.20 0.36
CA ASP A 59 18.40 12.91 0.98
C ASP A 59 17.56 12.03 0.06
N ILE A 60 16.58 12.61 -0.65
CA ILE A 60 15.75 11.90 -1.63
C ILE A 60 16.63 11.26 -2.71
N LEU A 61 17.62 11.98 -3.21
CA LEU A 61 18.58 11.45 -4.19
C LEU A 61 19.32 10.21 -3.68
N LYS A 62 19.68 10.19 -2.38
CA LYS A 62 20.45 9.10 -1.76
C LYS A 62 19.62 7.92 -1.30
N VAL A 63 18.33 8.09 -1.11
CA VAL A 63 17.45 7.09 -0.48
C VAL A 63 16.37 6.61 -1.45
N GLU A 64 15.47 7.51 -1.85
CA GLU A 64 14.33 7.13 -2.70
C GLU A 64 14.76 6.85 -4.14
N LEU A 65 15.73 7.61 -4.65
CA LEU A 65 16.18 7.54 -6.04
C LEU A 65 17.46 6.72 -6.23
N VAL A 66 17.99 6.07 -5.20
CA VAL A 66 19.28 5.35 -5.26
C VAL A 66 19.33 4.33 -6.39
N ASP A 67 18.24 3.62 -6.66
CA ASP A 67 18.17 2.57 -7.69
C ASP A 67 18.13 3.13 -9.12
N VAL A 68 17.87 4.41 -9.28
CA VAL A 68 17.80 5.11 -10.59
C VAL A 68 18.84 6.22 -10.71
N GLN A 69 19.74 6.35 -9.73
CA GLN A 69 20.90 7.24 -9.81
C GLN A 69 21.98 6.71 -10.80
N GLY A 70 22.82 7.61 -11.30
CA GLY A 70 23.93 7.22 -12.15
C GLY A 70 23.60 6.91 -13.60
N LYS A 71 22.32 7.02 -13.99
CA LYS A 71 21.87 6.82 -15.37
C LYS A 71 21.93 8.14 -16.22
N GLY A 72 22.62 9.16 -15.73
CA GLY A 72 22.74 10.46 -16.41
C GLY A 72 21.49 11.34 -16.36
N PHE A 73 20.49 10.98 -15.57
CA PHE A 73 19.28 11.77 -15.41
C PHE A 73 19.57 13.05 -14.59
N PRO A 74 19.07 14.22 -15.02
CA PRO A 74 19.18 15.45 -14.24
C PRO A 74 18.37 15.33 -12.94
N ASP A 75 18.78 16.07 -11.91
CA ASP A 75 18.03 16.09 -10.66
C ASP A 75 16.62 16.63 -10.87
N PRO A 76 15.60 16.07 -10.17
CA PRO A 76 14.25 16.59 -10.23
C PRO A 76 14.20 18.04 -9.72
N VAL A 77 13.36 18.85 -10.36
CA VAL A 77 13.13 20.24 -9.98
C VAL A 77 11.83 20.36 -9.18
N ILE A 78 11.92 20.95 -8.00
CA ILE A 78 10.78 21.14 -7.09
C ILE A 78 10.29 22.58 -7.21
N ASP A 79 9.01 22.74 -7.53
CA ASP A 79 8.30 24.04 -7.51
C ASP A 79 7.43 24.09 -6.25
N GLU A 80 7.96 24.67 -5.19
CA GLU A 80 7.30 24.81 -3.89
C GLU A 80 5.98 25.59 -3.98
N LYS A 81 5.97 26.65 -4.81
CA LYS A 81 4.81 27.53 -4.92
C LYS A 81 3.61 26.82 -5.56
N ARG A 82 3.88 26.00 -6.58
CA ARG A 82 2.84 25.25 -7.32
C ARG A 82 2.63 23.86 -6.77
N GLN A 83 3.48 23.41 -5.83
CA GLN A 83 3.50 22.03 -5.29
C GLN A 83 3.68 20.98 -6.40
N LEU A 84 4.63 21.23 -7.30
CA LEU A 84 4.96 20.38 -8.44
C LEU A 84 6.39 19.87 -8.39
N VAL A 85 6.60 18.70 -8.98
CA VAL A 85 7.93 18.18 -9.26
C VAL A 85 8.04 17.86 -10.74
N PHE A 86 9.15 18.32 -11.35
CA PHE A 86 9.49 18.05 -12.73
C PHE A 86 10.69 17.12 -12.78
N ALA A 87 10.62 16.10 -13.62
CA ALA A 87 11.76 15.24 -13.94
C ALA A 87 11.81 14.99 -15.45
N SER A 88 12.99 14.74 -15.98
CA SER A 88 13.19 14.42 -17.39
C SER A 88 14.23 13.32 -17.56
N ASP A 89 14.24 12.71 -18.74
CA ASP A 89 15.33 11.86 -19.21
C ASP A 89 16.59 12.70 -19.55
N PRO A 90 17.77 12.09 -19.74
CA PRO A 90 19.02 12.80 -20.03
C PRO A 90 18.96 13.69 -21.27
N ASN A 91 18.17 13.29 -22.28
CA ASN A 91 18.02 14.04 -23.52
C ASN A 91 16.88 15.08 -23.49
N ASN A 92 16.18 15.18 -22.34
CA ASN A 92 15.00 16.03 -22.18
C ASN A 92 13.85 15.72 -23.17
N THR A 93 13.79 14.49 -23.65
CA THR A 93 12.75 13.99 -24.55
C THR A 93 11.46 13.71 -23.80
N TYR A 94 11.59 13.05 -22.63
CA TYR A 94 10.47 12.70 -21.78
C TYR A 94 10.46 13.60 -20.54
N LYS A 95 9.46 14.48 -20.48
CA LYS A 95 9.22 15.35 -19.32
C LYS A 95 8.05 14.81 -18.52
N ARG A 96 8.24 14.65 -17.22
CA ARG A 96 7.24 14.11 -16.31
C ARG A 96 6.96 15.11 -15.20
N ILE A 97 5.69 15.19 -14.83
CA ILE A 97 5.22 16.12 -13.80
C ILE A 97 4.48 15.32 -12.74
N ALA A 98 4.83 15.50 -11.48
CA ALA A 98 4.05 15.04 -10.34
C ALA A 98 3.47 16.26 -9.61
N ALA A 99 2.20 16.21 -9.24
CA ALA A 99 1.50 17.27 -8.53
C ALA A 99 1.08 16.81 -7.15
N TYR A 100 1.45 17.56 -6.12
CA TYR A 100 1.05 17.31 -4.74
C TYR A 100 -0.23 18.06 -4.40
N ARG A 101 -1.11 17.40 -3.66
CA ARG A 101 -2.30 17.97 -3.04
C ARG A 101 -2.33 17.56 -1.57
N PRO A 102 -2.50 18.48 -0.61
CA PRO A 102 -2.31 18.22 0.82
C PRO A 102 -3.04 16.96 1.34
N ASP A 103 -4.27 16.75 0.88
CA ASP A 103 -5.13 15.66 1.37
C ASP A 103 -5.15 14.43 0.45
N MET A 104 -4.57 14.53 -0.76
CA MET A 104 -4.62 13.48 -1.78
C MET A 104 -3.24 12.91 -2.15
N GLY A 105 -2.15 13.51 -1.61
CA GLY A 105 -0.79 13.13 -1.97
C GLY A 105 -0.38 13.53 -3.37
N CYS A 106 0.61 12.83 -3.87
CA CYS A 106 1.17 13.09 -5.19
C CYS A 106 0.47 12.27 -6.27
N THR A 107 0.24 12.89 -7.41
CA THR A 107 -0.23 12.22 -8.62
C THR A 107 0.75 12.49 -9.75
N LEU A 108 1.21 11.43 -10.41
CA LEU A 108 1.98 11.54 -11.65
C LEU A 108 1.02 11.85 -12.80
N LEU A 109 1.25 12.97 -13.49
CA LEU A 109 0.37 13.38 -14.60
C LEU A 109 0.56 12.48 -15.82
N PRO A 110 -0.49 12.25 -16.62
CA PRO A 110 -0.37 11.62 -17.93
C PRO A 110 0.66 12.33 -18.81
N PRO A 111 1.41 11.60 -19.68
CA PRO A 111 2.48 12.21 -20.50
C PRO A 111 2.04 13.37 -21.38
N HIS A 112 0.78 13.38 -21.82
CA HIS A 112 0.21 14.41 -22.69
C HIS A 112 -0.39 15.60 -21.94
N TRP A 113 -0.48 15.54 -20.59
CA TRP A 113 -1.02 16.64 -19.78
C TRP A 113 -0.01 17.78 -19.65
N GLN A 114 -0.57 18.98 -19.58
CA GLN A 114 0.16 20.24 -19.37
C GLN A 114 -0.15 20.81 -17.99
N LEU A 115 0.56 21.87 -17.60
CA LEU A 115 0.33 22.55 -16.31
C LEU A 115 -1.13 23.08 -16.17
N SER A 116 -1.76 23.45 -17.28
CA SER A 116 -3.16 23.86 -17.32
C SER A 116 -4.16 22.75 -16.94
N ASP A 117 -3.74 21.49 -16.99
CA ASP A 117 -4.58 20.34 -16.64
C ASP A 117 -4.54 20.00 -15.15
N VAL A 118 -3.56 20.51 -14.39
CA VAL A 118 -3.42 20.26 -12.95
C VAL A 118 -4.70 20.53 -12.16
N PRO A 119 -5.46 21.61 -12.41
CA PRO A 119 -6.73 21.88 -11.70
C PRO A 119 -7.83 20.83 -11.96
N ARG A 120 -7.68 19.96 -12.96
CA ARG A 120 -8.64 18.87 -13.26
C ARG A 120 -8.44 17.65 -12.36
N LEU A 121 -7.31 17.58 -11.62
CA LEU A 121 -7.06 16.48 -10.70
C LEU A 121 -8.15 16.43 -9.62
N PRO A 122 -8.65 15.24 -9.26
CA PRO A 122 -9.54 15.08 -8.13
C PRO A 122 -8.94 15.69 -6.87
N ASN A 123 -9.74 16.40 -6.10
CA ASN A 123 -9.31 17.00 -4.85
C ASN A 123 -10.42 16.86 -3.80
N VAL A 124 -10.05 16.42 -2.60
CA VAL A 124 -10.92 16.27 -1.44
C VAL A 124 -10.21 16.87 -0.25
N ALA A 125 -10.88 17.75 0.48
CA ALA A 125 -10.37 18.26 1.74
C ALA A 125 -10.91 17.41 2.90
N TYR A 126 -10.03 17.05 3.84
CA TYR A 126 -10.39 16.42 5.09
C TYR A 126 -10.36 17.41 6.24
N ALA A 127 -11.08 17.08 7.32
CA ALA A 127 -10.93 17.83 8.56
C ALA A 127 -9.48 17.72 9.06
N PRO A 128 -8.89 18.80 9.59
CA PRO A 128 -7.56 18.74 10.18
C PRO A 128 -7.46 17.62 11.21
N ALA A 129 -6.34 16.89 11.20
CA ALA A 129 -6.08 15.89 12.21
C ALA A 129 -6.13 16.51 13.61
N PRO A 130 -6.76 15.86 14.61
CA PRO A 130 -6.77 16.36 15.97
C PRO A 130 -5.34 16.35 16.53
N ASP A 131 -5.04 17.29 17.44
CA ASP A 131 -3.79 17.22 18.20
C ASP A 131 -3.88 16.11 19.24
N VAL A 132 -3.25 14.99 18.95
CA VAL A 132 -3.15 13.82 19.83
C VAL A 132 -1.77 13.69 20.48
N SER A 133 -0.90 14.69 20.36
CA SER A 133 0.49 14.64 20.82
C SER A 133 0.64 14.39 22.31
N ALA A 134 -0.33 14.86 23.12
CA ALA A 134 -0.36 14.69 24.58
C ALA A 134 -0.93 13.34 25.03
N LEU A 135 -1.64 12.61 24.17
CA LEU A 135 -2.21 11.31 24.48
C LEU A 135 -1.15 10.21 24.40
N ALA A 136 -1.26 9.23 25.30
CA ALA A 136 -0.39 8.06 25.28
C ALA A 136 -0.61 7.22 24.00
N PHE A 137 0.48 6.61 23.49
CA PHE A 137 0.39 5.63 22.40
C PHE A 137 -0.46 4.41 22.86
N PRO A 138 -1.35 3.85 22.02
CA PRO A 138 -1.57 4.13 20.60
C PRO A 138 -2.58 5.26 20.29
N ALA A 139 -3.34 5.78 21.28
CA ALA A 139 -4.34 6.83 21.06
C ALA A 139 -3.69 8.15 20.60
N GLY A 140 -2.45 8.39 21.01
CA GLY A 140 -1.64 9.52 20.59
C GLY A 140 -0.18 9.14 20.41
N ASP A 141 0.71 10.13 20.49
CA ASP A 141 2.14 9.96 20.19
C ASP A 141 3.06 10.09 21.41
N LYS A 142 2.50 10.20 22.60
CA LYS A 142 3.31 10.27 23.83
C LYS A 142 3.81 8.88 24.20
N VAL A 143 5.12 8.70 24.21
CA VAL A 143 5.82 7.47 24.62
C VAL A 143 6.85 7.81 25.66
N GLY A 144 6.93 7.05 26.73
CA GLY A 144 7.85 7.25 27.86
C GLY A 144 9.10 6.37 27.81
N LEU A 145 9.60 6.02 26.61
CA LEU A 145 10.83 5.24 26.46
C LEU A 145 12.08 6.09 26.75
N PRO A 146 13.13 5.50 27.36
CA PRO A 146 14.45 6.11 27.51
C PRO A 146 15.11 6.45 26.15
N ALA A 147 16.25 7.14 26.21
CA ALA A 147 16.97 7.59 25.01
C ALA A 147 17.46 6.46 24.10
N ASP A 148 17.70 5.26 24.63
CA ASP A 148 18.07 4.06 23.86
C ASP A 148 16.86 3.43 23.14
N GLY A 149 15.65 3.92 23.44
CA GLY A 149 14.40 3.48 22.81
C GLY A 149 13.89 2.13 23.30
N VAL A 150 14.30 1.66 24.48
CA VAL A 150 13.90 0.36 25.04
C VAL A 150 13.28 0.52 26.42
N ASP A 151 12.14 -0.12 26.65
CA ASP A 151 11.53 -0.19 27.99
C ASP A 151 12.48 -0.94 28.94
N PRO A 152 12.83 -0.35 30.10
CA PRO A 152 13.74 -0.96 31.09
C PRO A 152 13.31 -2.37 31.57
N SER A 153 12.05 -2.71 31.42
CA SER A 153 11.54 -4.06 31.73
C SER A 153 11.99 -5.12 30.71
N TYR A 154 12.51 -4.70 29.56
CA TYR A 154 12.92 -5.59 28.44
C TYR A 154 14.32 -5.23 27.89
N PRO A 155 15.36 -5.13 28.75
CA PRO A 155 16.66 -4.58 28.34
C PRO A 155 17.35 -5.41 27.23
N GLN A 156 16.99 -6.68 27.04
CA GLN A 156 17.54 -7.54 25.99
C GLN A 156 17.14 -7.08 24.57
N LEU A 157 16.03 -6.31 24.42
CA LEU A 157 15.63 -5.75 23.15
C LEU A 157 16.66 -4.77 22.58
N ALA A 158 17.50 -4.16 23.42
CA ALA A 158 18.58 -3.27 22.96
C ALA A 158 19.55 -3.98 21.99
N SER A 159 19.92 -5.23 22.30
CA SER A 159 20.75 -6.06 21.41
C SER A 159 20.01 -6.42 20.11
N VAL A 160 18.71 -6.77 20.20
CA VAL A 160 17.90 -7.08 19.03
C VAL A 160 17.81 -5.87 18.09
N LEU A 161 17.53 -4.67 18.65
CA LEU A 161 17.52 -3.46 17.86
C LEU A 161 18.88 -3.18 17.21
N THR A 162 19.99 -3.41 17.90
CA THR A 162 21.33 -3.23 17.32
C THR A 162 21.53 -4.13 16.10
N LYS A 163 21.19 -5.41 16.20
CA LYS A 163 21.23 -6.37 15.08
C LYS A 163 20.27 -5.98 13.94
N ALA A 164 19.09 -5.45 14.25
CA ALA A 164 18.13 -5.05 13.24
C ALA A 164 18.60 -3.88 12.36
N PHE A 165 19.57 -3.09 12.86
CA PHE A 165 20.12 -1.92 12.14
C PHE A 165 21.54 -2.15 11.58
N ASP A 166 22.19 -3.30 11.83
CA ASP A 166 23.58 -3.54 11.42
C ASP A 166 23.73 -3.84 9.91
N GLY A 167 22.62 -4.10 9.23
CA GLY A 167 22.61 -4.41 7.81
C GLY A 167 23.10 -5.81 7.43
N VAL A 168 23.40 -6.66 8.41
CA VAL A 168 24.03 -7.97 8.22
C VAL A 168 23.25 -9.10 8.87
N THR A 169 22.93 -9.00 10.16
CA THR A 169 22.37 -10.10 10.98
C THR A 169 21.03 -10.60 10.47
N HIS A 170 20.13 -9.66 10.11
CA HIS A 170 18.80 -9.98 9.56
C HIS A 170 18.75 -9.81 8.05
N ALA A 171 19.84 -9.98 7.33
CA ALA A 171 19.90 -9.86 5.89
C ALA A 171 20.07 -11.24 5.22
N LYS A 172 19.49 -11.45 4.06
CA LYS A 172 19.79 -12.60 3.20
C LYS A 172 21.18 -12.45 2.58
N VAL A 173 21.48 -11.20 2.19
CA VAL A 173 22.80 -10.74 1.75
C VAL A 173 23.06 -9.41 2.47
N PRO A 174 24.29 -9.16 2.96
CA PRO A 174 24.60 -7.88 3.62
C PRO A 174 24.23 -6.66 2.79
N GLY A 175 23.77 -5.60 3.47
CA GLY A 175 23.42 -4.33 2.82
C GLY A 175 21.99 -3.85 3.08
N THR A 176 21.21 -4.49 3.98
CA THR A 176 19.90 -3.96 4.36
C THR A 176 20.03 -2.64 5.11
N VAL A 177 19.06 -1.75 4.88
CA VAL A 177 19.03 -0.41 5.46
C VAL A 177 17.73 -0.21 6.22
N THR A 178 17.72 -0.62 7.48
CA THR A 178 16.59 -0.41 8.39
C THR A 178 16.48 1.07 8.75
N THR A 179 15.30 1.65 8.66
CA THR A 179 15.02 3.06 9.02
C THR A 179 14.25 3.19 10.32
N ALA A 180 13.37 2.24 10.65
CA ALA A 180 12.73 2.15 11.96
C ALA A 180 12.45 0.69 12.34
N VAL A 181 12.45 0.41 13.65
CA VAL A 181 11.90 -0.81 14.25
C VAL A 181 11.09 -0.41 15.48
N LEU A 182 9.85 -0.91 15.54
CA LEU A 182 8.94 -0.76 16.66
C LEU A 182 8.50 -2.14 17.13
N VAL A 183 8.50 -2.36 18.45
CA VAL A 183 7.96 -3.58 19.08
C VAL A 183 6.86 -3.16 20.03
N ILE A 184 5.66 -3.65 19.78
CA ILE A 184 4.46 -3.37 20.55
C ILE A 184 4.01 -4.64 21.25
N LYS A 185 3.76 -4.55 22.57
CA LYS A 185 3.30 -5.68 23.37
C LYS A 185 1.93 -5.36 23.96
N ARG A 186 1.02 -6.33 23.87
CA ARG A 186 -0.26 -6.32 24.56
C ARG A 186 -0.08 -6.89 25.97
N ASP A 187 -0.64 -6.22 26.96
CA ASP A 187 -0.66 -6.71 28.34
C ASP A 187 -1.92 -7.56 28.63
N LYS A 188 -1.98 -8.13 29.83
CA LYS A 188 -3.12 -8.97 30.26
C LYS A 188 -4.45 -8.20 30.39
N GLN A 189 -4.41 -6.89 30.42
CA GLN A 189 -5.56 -5.99 30.45
C GLN A 189 -5.96 -5.49 29.07
N ASN A 190 -5.38 -6.06 28.01
CA ASN A 190 -5.60 -5.66 26.60
C ASN A 190 -5.08 -4.27 26.25
N HIS A 191 -4.14 -3.70 27.02
CA HIS A 191 -3.49 -2.45 26.67
C HIS A 191 -2.24 -2.72 25.84
N TYR A 192 -2.05 -1.92 24.81
CA TYR A 192 -0.87 -2.00 23.95
C TYR A 192 0.17 -0.97 24.38
N LYS A 193 1.39 -1.42 24.55
CA LYS A 193 2.54 -0.58 24.88
C LYS A 193 3.62 -0.72 23.84
N LEU A 194 4.18 0.40 23.43
CA LEU A 194 5.41 0.43 22.66
C LEU A 194 6.57 0.15 23.61
N ILE A 195 7.16 -1.06 23.52
CA ILE A 195 8.23 -1.53 24.42
C ILE A 195 9.62 -1.37 23.82
N ALA A 196 9.71 -1.18 22.50
CA ALA A 196 10.95 -0.77 21.85
C ALA A 196 10.64 0.07 20.61
N GLU A 197 11.42 1.13 20.41
CA GLU A 197 11.30 2.03 19.28
C GLU A 197 12.67 2.64 18.95
N ARG A 198 13.16 2.41 17.74
CA ARG A 198 14.43 2.99 17.27
C ARG A 198 14.31 3.44 15.83
N TYR A 199 14.98 4.54 15.54
CA TYR A 199 15.08 5.13 14.20
C TYR A 199 16.55 5.29 13.81
N ARG A 200 16.82 5.14 12.51
CA ARG A 200 18.10 5.50 11.91
C ARG A 200 18.31 7.02 12.00
N PRO A 201 19.53 7.53 12.18
CA PRO A 201 19.80 8.97 12.06
C PRO A 201 19.22 9.56 10.76
N GLY A 202 18.55 10.71 10.87
CA GLY A 202 17.80 11.35 9.78
C GLY A 202 16.34 10.87 9.64
N PHE A 203 15.91 9.89 10.43
CA PHE A 203 14.53 9.42 10.51
C PHE A 203 13.98 9.56 11.93
N GLY A 204 12.67 9.60 12.08
CA GLY A 204 11.99 9.73 13.37
C GLY A 204 10.51 9.36 13.30
N LYS A 205 9.81 9.58 14.39
CA LYS A 205 8.39 9.19 14.54
C LYS A 205 7.44 9.83 13.50
N HIS A 206 7.83 10.96 12.92
CA HIS A 206 7.07 11.67 11.90
C HIS A 206 7.60 11.43 10.47
N SER A 207 8.63 10.59 10.31
CA SER A 207 9.12 10.27 8.98
C SER A 207 8.10 9.46 8.21
N GLY A 208 7.70 9.96 7.05
CA GLY A 208 6.84 9.25 6.12
C GLY A 208 7.64 8.23 5.29
N TYR A 209 7.07 7.06 5.13
CA TYR A 209 7.64 5.97 4.33
C TYR A 209 6.65 5.56 3.26
N ARG A 210 7.13 5.28 2.05
CA ARG A 210 6.31 4.57 1.06
C ARG A 210 6.17 3.13 1.50
N THR A 211 4.93 2.68 1.67
CA THR A 211 4.63 1.34 2.16
C THR A 211 4.89 0.24 1.14
N TRP A 212 4.94 0.60 -0.16
CA TRP A 212 4.96 -0.39 -1.22
C TRP A 212 3.82 -1.41 -1.02
N SER A 213 4.10 -2.69 -1.22
CA SER A 213 3.06 -3.73 -1.13
C SER A 213 2.47 -3.96 0.26
N THR A 214 3.00 -3.34 1.32
CA THR A 214 2.32 -3.27 2.62
C THR A 214 0.96 -2.57 2.51
N ALA A 215 0.77 -1.67 1.54
CA ALA A 215 -0.51 -1.09 1.17
C ALA A 215 -1.62 -2.12 0.89
N LYS A 216 -1.26 -3.32 0.42
CA LYS A 216 -2.24 -4.39 0.12
C LYS A 216 -2.99 -4.86 1.37
N GLY A 217 -2.31 -4.89 2.52
CA GLY A 217 -2.96 -5.19 3.80
C GLY A 217 -3.99 -4.12 4.19
N ILE A 218 -3.67 -2.84 3.95
CA ILE A 218 -4.60 -1.72 4.18
C ILE A 218 -5.80 -1.85 3.23
N SER A 219 -5.55 -2.13 1.94
CA SER A 219 -6.61 -2.36 0.94
C SER A 219 -7.53 -3.53 1.34
N ALA A 220 -6.94 -4.62 1.84
CA ALA A 220 -7.71 -5.77 2.33
C ALA A 220 -8.64 -5.37 3.49
N ALA A 221 -8.15 -4.55 4.43
CA ALA A 221 -8.98 -4.05 5.53
C ALA A 221 -10.13 -3.15 5.03
N LEU A 222 -9.91 -2.32 4.00
CA LEU A 222 -10.97 -1.51 3.39
C LEU A 222 -12.06 -2.37 2.75
N LEU A 223 -11.68 -3.43 2.04
CA LEU A 223 -12.64 -4.39 1.47
C LEU A 223 -13.38 -5.17 2.58
N ALA A 224 -12.68 -5.50 3.68
CA ALA A 224 -13.31 -6.10 4.85
C ALA A 224 -14.38 -5.19 5.47
N ILE A 225 -14.07 -3.91 5.61
CA ILE A 225 -15.05 -2.92 6.12
C ILE A 225 -16.25 -2.83 5.19
N ALA A 226 -16.03 -2.79 3.88
CA ALA A 226 -17.12 -2.81 2.90
C ALA A 226 -17.96 -4.11 3.00
N SER A 227 -17.32 -5.26 3.25
CA SER A 227 -18.02 -6.52 3.52
C SER A 227 -18.80 -6.48 4.83
N GLN A 228 -18.22 -5.95 5.92
CA GLN A 228 -18.90 -5.76 7.21
C GLN A 228 -20.12 -4.85 7.09
N GLN A 229 -20.07 -3.88 6.16
CA GLN A 229 -21.19 -3.00 5.84
C GLN A 229 -22.20 -3.60 4.85
N GLY A 230 -22.02 -4.88 4.45
CA GLY A 230 -22.94 -5.62 3.57
C GLY A 230 -22.85 -5.23 2.09
N MET A 231 -21.77 -4.56 1.66
CA MET A 231 -21.60 -4.13 0.26
C MET A 231 -21.10 -5.24 -0.64
N LEU A 232 -20.41 -6.24 -0.10
CA LEU A 232 -19.84 -7.37 -0.85
C LEU A 232 -19.75 -8.62 0.00
N GLU A 233 -19.74 -9.78 -0.67
CA GLU A 233 -19.46 -11.10 -0.09
C GLU A 233 -18.23 -11.70 -0.79
N LEU A 234 -17.33 -12.32 -0.02
CA LEU A 234 -16.00 -12.74 -0.53
C LEU A 234 -16.08 -13.84 -1.59
N ASP A 235 -17.07 -14.70 -1.54
CA ASP A 235 -17.30 -15.82 -2.48
C ASP A 235 -18.04 -15.40 -3.75
N LYS A 236 -18.55 -14.18 -3.81
CA LYS A 236 -19.26 -13.66 -4.98
C LYS A 236 -18.30 -13.07 -6.02
N PRO A 237 -18.73 -13.05 -7.29
CA PRO A 237 -18.00 -12.40 -8.35
C PRO A 237 -17.71 -10.92 -8.05
N VAL A 238 -16.50 -10.47 -8.40
CA VAL A 238 -16.11 -9.06 -8.27
C VAL A 238 -16.90 -8.18 -9.24
N SER A 239 -17.33 -7.02 -8.79
CA SER A 239 -18.11 -6.09 -9.62
C SER A 239 -17.19 -5.14 -10.39
N ILE A 240 -16.89 -5.48 -11.64
CA ILE A 240 -16.05 -4.69 -12.56
C ILE A 240 -16.89 -4.29 -13.78
N PRO A 241 -17.34 -3.03 -13.86
CA PRO A 241 -18.25 -2.59 -14.93
C PRO A 241 -17.60 -2.59 -16.33
N GLU A 242 -16.28 -2.53 -16.41
CA GLU A 242 -15.52 -2.57 -17.67
C GLU A 242 -15.54 -3.94 -18.36
N TRP A 243 -15.91 -5.00 -17.64
CA TRP A 243 -16.00 -6.33 -18.23
C TRP A 243 -17.42 -6.54 -18.81
N PRO A 244 -17.55 -6.75 -20.13
CA PRO A 244 -18.85 -6.92 -20.77
C PRO A 244 -19.54 -8.21 -20.32
N GLU A 245 -20.83 -8.30 -20.61
CA GLU A 245 -21.60 -9.51 -20.38
C GLU A 245 -20.99 -10.68 -21.18
N GLY A 246 -20.91 -11.87 -20.54
CA GLY A 246 -20.24 -13.03 -21.14
C GLY A 246 -18.73 -13.07 -21.01
N ASP A 247 -18.07 -12.01 -20.51
CA ASP A 247 -16.62 -12.04 -20.25
C ASP A 247 -16.31 -13.06 -19.14
N PRO A 248 -15.42 -14.04 -19.38
CA PRO A 248 -15.10 -15.07 -18.39
C PRO A 248 -14.48 -14.51 -17.10
N ARG A 249 -13.85 -13.31 -17.16
CA ARG A 249 -13.29 -12.63 -15.98
C ARG A 249 -14.36 -12.23 -14.97
N ARG A 250 -15.62 -12.09 -15.37
CA ARG A 250 -16.75 -11.82 -14.47
C ARG A 250 -17.02 -12.95 -13.48
N GLN A 251 -16.40 -14.13 -13.64
CA GLN A 251 -16.48 -15.23 -12.68
C GLN A 251 -15.43 -15.11 -11.55
N ILE A 252 -14.47 -14.20 -11.66
CA ILE A 252 -13.46 -13.99 -10.62
C ILE A 252 -14.13 -13.45 -9.37
N THR A 253 -13.89 -14.11 -8.22
CA THR A 253 -14.46 -13.70 -6.92
C THR A 253 -13.54 -12.76 -6.15
N TYR A 254 -14.07 -12.02 -5.17
CA TYR A 254 -13.28 -11.18 -4.27
C TYR A 254 -12.18 -11.98 -3.58
N GLN A 255 -12.49 -13.15 -3.03
CA GLN A 255 -11.49 -14.00 -2.37
C GLN A 255 -10.37 -14.45 -3.31
N GLN A 256 -10.66 -14.71 -4.60
CA GLN A 256 -9.63 -15.09 -5.57
C GLN A 256 -8.67 -13.94 -5.87
N LEU A 257 -9.17 -12.71 -5.98
CA LEU A 257 -8.31 -11.51 -6.08
C LEU A 257 -7.48 -11.31 -4.81
N MET A 258 -8.12 -11.39 -3.63
CA MET A 258 -7.40 -11.23 -2.36
C MET A 258 -6.31 -12.30 -2.17
N ARG A 259 -6.54 -13.51 -2.63
CA ARG A 259 -5.62 -14.65 -2.52
C ARG A 259 -4.65 -14.78 -3.69
N MET A 260 -4.57 -13.78 -4.58
CA MET A 260 -3.68 -13.77 -5.74
C MET A 260 -3.88 -14.99 -6.66
N SER A 261 -5.13 -15.40 -6.85
CA SER A 261 -5.51 -16.56 -7.65
C SER A 261 -6.59 -16.23 -8.69
N SER A 262 -6.59 -15.00 -9.18
CA SER A 262 -7.52 -14.52 -10.21
C SER A 262 -7.41 -15.27 -11.54
N GLY A 263 -6.24 -15.84 -11.85
CA GLY A 263 -5.96 -16.44 -13.15
C GLY A 263 -5.60 -15.44 -14.24
N LEU A 264 -5.58 -14.13 -13.91
CA LEU A 264 -5.19 -13.07 -14.83
C LEU A 264 -3.69 -13.10 -15.13
N TYR A 265 -3.30 -12.53 -16.27
CA TYR A 265 -1.90 -12.31 -16.60
C TYR A 265 -1.23 -11.43 -15.53
N SER A 266 -0.06 -11.84 -15.07
CA SER A 266 0.70 -11.15 -14.04
C SER A 266 2.19 -11.05 -14.38
N GLY A 267 2.51 -10.77 -15.65
CA GLY A 267 3.87 -10.50 -16.10
C GLY A 267 4.43 -9.19 -15.55
N GLY A 268 5.75 -9.02 -15.61
CA GLY A 268 6.48 -7.90 -14.98
C GLY A 268 6.07 -6.49 -15.40
N ALA A 269 5.32 -6.36 -16.49
CA ALA A 269 4.71 -5.10 -16.94
C ALA A 269 3.71 -4.49 -15.95
N ASN A 270 3.24 -5.28 -14.98
CA ASN A 270 2.25 -4.91 -14.00
C ASN A 270 2.68 -3.84 -12.98
N SER A 271 3.90 -3.37 -12.99
CA SER A 271 4.36 -2.45 -11.96
C SER A 271 4.99 -1.17 -12.50
N ALA A 272 5.91 -1.25 -13.45
CA ALA A 272 6.65 -0.07 -13.85
C ALA A 272 5.79 0.94 -14.63
N ALA A 273 5.18 0.52 -15.73
CA ALA A 273 4.35 1.39 -16.56
C ALA A 273 3.08 1.85 -15.81
N VAL A 274 2.45 0.96 -15.03
CA VAL A 274 1.24 1.28 -14.25
C VAL A 274 1.53 2.33 -13.18
N TYR A 275 2.66 2.20 -12.45
CA TYR A 275 2.95 3.12 -11.35
C TYR A 275 3.70 4.39 -11.77
N PHE A 276 4.52 4.30 -12.84
CA PHE A 276 5.43 5.37 -13.23
C PHE A 276 5.20 5.90 -14.64
N GLY A 277 4.25 5.29 -15.36
CA GLY A 277 3.82 5.77 -16.67
C GLY A 277 2.85 6.95 -16.64
N GLY A 278 2.23 7.25 -15.49
CA GLY A 278 1.22 8.31 -15.36
C GLY A 278 -0.10 7.98 -16.07
N GLN A 279 -0.36 6.71 -16.34
CA GLN A 279 -1.59 6.26 -16.97
C GLN A 279 -2.68 5.96 -15.94
N ASP A 280 -3.88 5.69 -16.41
CA ASP A 280 -4.99 5.21 -15.61
C ASP A 280 -4.72 3.76 -15.17
N VAL A 281 -4.64 3.55 -13.85
CA VAL A 281 -4.36 2.23 -13.28
C VAL A 281 -5.53 1.26 -13.43
N VAL A 282 -6.75 1.76 -13.57
CA VAL A 282 -7.95 0.92 -13.76
C VAL A 282 -7.97 0.32 -15.15
N SER A 283 -7.72 1.11 -16.21
CA SER A 283 -7.65 0.61 -17.58
C SER A 283 -6.58 -0.48 -17.72
N ALA A 284 -5.42 -0.29 -17.07
CA ALA A 284 -4.37 -1.30 -17.05
C ALA A 284 -4.82 -2.61 -16.37
N ALA A 285 -5.49 -2.51 -15.21
CA ALA A 285 -5.94 -3.67 -14.47
C ALA A 285 -7.11 -4.40 -15.15
N THR A 286 -8.12 -3.66 -15.62
CA THR A 286 -9.31 -4.23 -16.27
C THR A 286 -9.04 -4.77 -17.67
N GLY A 287 -8.03 -4.24 -18.36
CA GLY A 287 -7.54 -4.73 -19.66
C GLY A 287 -6.72 -6.02 -19.59
N THR A 288 -6.33 -6.47 -18.40
CA THR A 288 -5.50 -7.66 -18.23
C THR A 288 -6.23 -8.93 -18.68
N PRO A 289 -5.65 -9.76 -19.59
CA PRO A 289 -6.29 -10.98 -20.08
C PRO A 289 -6.31 -12.09 -19.04
N LEU A 290 -7.31 -12.99 -19.15
CA LEU A 290 -7.37 -14.24 -18.40
C LEU A 290 -6.44 -15.27 -19.07
N GLU A 291 -5.52 -15.87 -18.30
CA GLU A 291 -4.61 -16.92 -18.78
C GLU A 291 -5.04 -18.32 -18.37
N VAL A 292 -5.54 -18.45 -17.16
CA VAL A 292 -5.97 -19.73 -16.60
C VAL A 292 -7.28 -19.57 -15.85
N LYS A 293 -7.96 -20.67 -15.58
CA LYS A 293 -9.20 -20.65 -14.83
C LYS A 293 -8.99 -20.02 -13.44
N PRO A 294 -9.85 -19.09 -13.00
CA PRO A 294 -9.78 -18.50 -11.66
C PRO A 294 -9.72 -19.57 -10.56
N GLY A 295 -8.89 -19.33 -9.55
CA GLY A 295 -8.69 -20.24 -8.42
C GLY A 295 -7.70 -21.38 -8.66
N THR A 296 -7.14 -21.57 -9.86
CA THR A 296 -6.27 -22.72 -10.18
C THR A 296 -4.77 -22.45 -10.10
N ARG A 297 -4.37 -21.18 -10.11
CA ARG A 297 -2.96 -20.75 -10.04
C ARG A 297 -2.81 -19.61 -9.06
N TRP A 298 -1.86 -19.73 -8.15
CA TRP A 298 -1.39 -18.61 -7.35
C TRP A 298 -0.29 -17.86 -8.10
N LYS A 299 -0.43 -16.56 -8.23
CA LYS A 299 0.64 -15.70 -8.76
C LYS A 299 0.47 -14.29 -8.21
N TYR A 300 1.50 -13.80 -7.51
CA TYR A 300 1.49 -12.45 -6.95
C TYR A 300 1.26 -11.41 -8.03
N ALA A 301 0.24 -10.56 -7.87
CA ALA A 301 -0.19 -9.61 -8.88
C ALA A 301 -0.67 -8.28 -8.26
N ASN A 302 -0.13 -7.16 -8.74
CA ASN A 302 -0.59 -5.84 -8.34
C ASN A 302 -2.00 -5.54 -8.87
N ASN A 303 -2.32 -6.04 -10.07
CA ASN A 303 -3.62 -5.85 -10.70
C ASN A 303 -4.77 -6.41 -9.86
N ASP A 304 -4.58 -7.52 -9.16
CA ASP A 304 -5.61 -8.11 -8.32
C ASP A 304 -6.06 -7.11 -7.23
N THR A 305 -5.12 -6.40 -6.62
CA THR A 305 -5.46 -5.36 -5.63
C THR A 305 -6.08 -4.11 -6.27
N LEU A 306 -5.63 -3.71 -7.45
CA LEU A 306 -6.23 -2.58 -8.18
C LEU A 306 -7.68 -2.88 -8.58
N LEU A 307 -7.98 -4.10 -9.01
CA LEU A 307 -9.34 -4.56 -9.31
C LEU A 307 -10.24 -4.57 -8.07
N LEU A 308 -9.72 -4.98 -6.91
CA LEU A 308 -10.44 -4.85 -5.64
C LEU A 308 -10.84 -3.41 -5.36
N MET A 309 -9.91 -2.45 -5.50
CA MET A 309 -10.19 -1.03 -5.29
C MET A 309 -11.12 -0.45 -6.37
N ARG A 310 -11.02 -0.92 -7.62
CA ARG A 310 -11.97 -0.56 -8.69
C ARG A 310 -13.39 -1.01 -8.37
N SER A 311 -13.52 -2.23 -7.88
CA SER A 311 -14.82 -2.75 -7.45
C SER A 311 -15.38 -1.95 -6.27
N LEU A 312 -14.56 -1.61 -5.27
CA LEU A 312 -14.98 -0.76 -4.15
C LEU A 312 -15.53 0.58 -4.64
N ARG A 313 -14.83 1.25 -5.59
CA ARG A 313 -15.31 2.50 -6.20
C ARG A 313 -16.67 2.32 -6.86
N HIS A 314 -16.87 1.22 -7.58
CA HIS A 314 -18.15 0.92 -8.23
C HIS A 314 -19.28 0.68 -7.23
N LEU A 315 -19.02 -0.08 -6.16
CA LEU A 315 -20.01 -0.37 -5.11
C LEU A 315 -20.42 0.88 -4.32
N LEU A 316 -19.50 1.80 -4.09
CA LEU A 316 -19.78 3.06 -3.41
C LEU A 316 -20.61 4.02 -4.28
N ALA A 317 -20.52 3.90 -5.60
CA ALA A 317 -21.27 4.65 -6.62
C ALA A 317 -21.22 6.21 -6.47
N ASP A 318 -20.25 6.71 -5.72
CA ASP A 318 -20.01 8.13 -5.47
C ASP A 318 -18.51 8.37 -5.31
N ASP A 319 -17.93 9.21 -6.16
CA ASP A 319 -16.49 9.44 -6.19
C ASP A 319 -15.99 10.16 -4.92
N LEU A 320 -16.77 11.08 -4.36
CA LEU A 320 -16.39 11.76 -3.13
C LEU A 320 -16.39 10.77 -1.95
N ARG A 321 -17.43 9.94 -1.86
CA ARG A 321 -17.50 8.87 -0.86
C ARG A 321 -16.33 7.88 -1.02
N TYR A 322 -15.99 7.50 -2.25
CA TYR A 322 -14.85 6.62 -2.52
C TYR A 322 -13.53 7.23 -2.05
N LEU A 323 -13.27 8.50 -2.39
CA LEU A 323 -12.04 9.19 -2.00
C LEU A 323 -11.94 9.40 -0.49
N ARG A 324 -13.06 9.55 0.20
CA ARG A 324 -13.12 9.69 1.66
C ARG A 324 -13.10 8.36 2.41
N PHE A 325 -13.55 7.27 1.78
CA PHE A 325 -13.77 5.99 2.44
C PHE A 325 -12.56 5.45 3.22
N PRO A 326 -11.33 5.45 2.69
CA PRO A 326 -10.16 4.99 3.46
C PRO A 326 -9.94 5.80 4.74
N TYR A 327 -10.17 7.09 4.69
CA TYR A 327 -9.93 8.01 5.81
C TYR A 327 -11.04 7.94 6.84
N ASP A 328 -12.29 8.01 6.41
CA ASP A 328 -13.44 8.04 7.30
C ASP A 328 -13.69 6.67 7.97
N GLU A 329 -13.41 5.57 7.27
CA GLU A 329 -13.78 4.23 7.74
C GLU A 329 -12.62 3.44 8.38
N LEU A 330 -11.36 3.79 8.08
CA LEU A 330 -10.20 3.04 8.58
C LEU A 330 -9.15 3.96 9.22
N LEU A 331 -8.57 4.88 8.45
CA LEU A 331 -7.34 5.57 8.87
C LEU A 331 -7.58 6.51 10.06
N HIS A 332 -8.56 7.40 9.96
CA HIS A 332 -8.88 8.34 11.03
C HIS A 332 -9.46 7.66 12.28
N PRO A 333 -10.37 6.68 12.17
CA PRO A 333 -10.78 5.89 13.35
C PRO A 333 -9.62 5.25 14.09
N LEU A 334 -8.60 4.74 13.38
CA LEU A 334 -7.41 4.14 14.00
C LEU A 334 -6.37 5.15 14.50
N GLY A 335 -6.59 6.46 14.28
CA GLY A 335 -5.60 7.49 14.62
C GLY A 335 -4.39 7.52 13.68
N MET A 336 -4.51 6.98 12.47
CA MET A 336 -3.46 6.97 11.44
C MET A 336 -3.45 8.29 10.65
N TYR A 337 -3.33 9.41 11.37
CA TYR A 337 -3.44 10.77 10.81
C TYR A 337 -2.23 11.18 9.95
N HIS A 338 -1.12 10.43 10.01
CA HIS A 338 0.07 10.64 9.18
C HIS A 338 0.15 9.59 8.05
N THR A 339 -1.01 9.18 7.54
CA THR A 339 -1.12 8.22 6.44
C THR A 339 -1.86 8.85 5.28
N GLN A 340 -1.28 8.73 4.09
CA GLN A 340 -1.82 9.28 2.85
C GLN A 340 -1.85 8.21 1.76
N MET A 341 -3.02 8.04 1.12
CA MET A 341 -3.21 7.13 0.01
C MET A 341 -3.25 7.93 -1.29
N GLU A 342 -2.33 7.63 -2.21
CA GLU A 342 -2.21 8.35 -3.47
C GLU A 342 -3.13 7.76 -4.55
N VAL A 343 -3.56 8.63 -5.45
CA VAL A 343 -4.46 8.30 -6.57
C VAL A 343 -3.82 8.64 -7.91
N ASP A 344 -4.31 8.01 -8.97
CA ASP A 344 -4.03 8.43 -10.33
C ASP A 344 -4.78 9.73 -10.70
N HIS A 345 -4.61 10.20 -11.94
CA HIS A 345 -5.23 11.42 -12.43
C HIS A 345 -6.76 11.36 -12.53
N LEU A 346 -7.36 10.17 -12.47
CA LEU A 346 -8.81 9.94 -12.46
C LEU A 346 -9.36 9.68 -11.06
N GLY A 347 -8.52 9.71 -10.02
CA GLY A 347 -8.91 9.49 -8.64
C GLY A 347 -8.96 8.01 -8.22
N ASN A 348 -8.39 7.10 -8.98
CA ASN A 348 -8.28 5.69 -8.57
C ASN A 348 -7.14 5.52 -7.59
N PHE A 349 -7.39 4.97 -6.40
CA PHE A 349 -6.34 4.66 -5.44
C PHE A 349 -5.35 3.63 -5.99
N ILE A 350 -4.07 3.97 -5.96
CA ILE A 350 -2.98 3.04 -6.32
C ILE A 350 -2.60 2.23 -5.07
N ALA A 351 -3.59 1.65 -4.44
CA ALA A 351 -3.50 1.06 -3.11
C ALA A 351 -2.85 -0.33 -3.08
N SER A 352 -2.29 -0.78 -4.20
CA SER A 352 -1.38 -1.93 -4.23
C SER A 352 0.06 -1.55 -3.84
N SER A 353 0.39 -0.22 -3.77
CA SER A 353 1.76 0.25 -3.58
C SER A 353 1.90 1.69 -3.06
N GLN A 354 1.02 2.62 -3.46
CA GLN A 354 1.25 4.05 -3.23
C GLN A 354 0.46 4.56 -2.02
N VAL A 355 0.89 4.10 -0.85
CA VAL A 355 0.46 4.62 0.45
C VAL A 355 1.70 5.10 1.17
N TYR A 356 1.67 6.31 1.69
CA TYR A 356 2.70 6.87 2.56
C TYR A 356 2.20 6.92 3.99
N THR A 357 3.04 6.54 4.95
CA THR A 357 2.65 6.47 6.35
C THR A 357 3.86 6.53 7.28
N THR A 358 3.66 6.74 8.56
CA THR A 358 4.71 6.63 9.57
C THR A 358 4.82 5.22 10.15
N ALA A 359 5.95 4.90 10.77
CA ALA A 359 6.11 3.61 11.45
C ALA A 359 5.11 3.45 12.62
N ARG A 360 4.73 4.53 13.29
CA ARG A 360 3.71 4.51 14.36
C ARG A 360 2.30 4.27 13.84
N ASP A 361 1.95 4.83 12.67
CA ASP A 361 0.66 4.53 12.05
C ASP A 361 0.59 3.08 11.57
N LEU A 362 1.70 2.53 11.05
CA LEU A 362 1.79 1.10 10.76
C LEU A 362 1.62 0.25 12.03
N ALA A 363 2.15 0.70 13.17
CA ALA A 363 1.94 0.02 14.45
C ALA A 363 0.48 0.06 14.89
N ARG A 364 -0.24 1.18 14.70
CA ARG A 364 -1.69 1.27 14.95
C ARG A 364 -2.48 0.29 14.07
N PHE A 365 -2.11 0.19 12.81
CA PHE A 365 -2.69 -0.80 11.90
C PHE A 365 -2.42 -2.23 12.37
N GLY A 366 -1.19 -2.55 12.81
CA GLY A 366 -0.85 -3.86 13.37
C GLY A 366 -1.63 -4.19 14.66
N ILE A 367 -1.81 -3.21 15.55
CA ILE A 367 -2.64 -3.34 16.75
C ILE A 367 -4.09 -3.67 16.37
N PHE A 368 -4.66 -2.97 15.39
CA PHE A 368 -6.02 -3.22 14.90
C PHE A 368 -6.20 -4.65 14.37
N LEU A 369 -5.19 -5.17 13.67
CA LEU A 369 -5.20 -6.57 13.19
C LEU A 369 -5.08 -7.55 14.36
N ASP A 370 -4.24 -7.29 15.38
CA ASP A 370 -4.10 -8.13 16.58
C ASP A 370 -5.37 -8.12 17.44
N GLN A 371 -6.17 -7.07 17.35
CA GLN A 371 -7.49 -6.95 17.99
C GLN A 371 -8.63 -7.59 17.18
N ASP A 372 -8.33 -8.43 16.20
CA ASP A 372 -9.33 -9.06 15.32
C ASP A 372 -10.29 -8.05 14.66
N GLY A 373 -9.76 -6.88 14.28
CA GLY A 373 -10.54 -5.84 13.62
C GLY A 373 -11.57 -5.14 14.51
N VAL A 374 -11.41 -5.22 15.83
CA VAL A 374 -12.20 -4.47 16.80
C VAL A 374 -11.42 -3.24 17.24
N HIS A 375 -12.02 -2.06 17.14
CA HIS A 375 -11.41 -0.81 17.60
C HIS A 375 -12.38 -0.06 18.52
N GLN A 376 -11.93 0.30 19.73
CA GLN A 376 -12.73 0.99 20.76
C GLN A 376 -14.10 0.34 21.01
N GLY A 377 -14.14 -1.00 21.04
CA GLY A 377 -15.35 -1.78 21.25
C GLY A 377 -16.25 -1.93 20.01
N LYS A 378 -15.94 -1.28 18.89
CA LYS A 378 -16.65 -1.41 17.62
C LYS A 378 -15.93 -2.39 16.70
N ARG A 379 -16.64 -3.40 16.19
CA ARG A 379 -16.11 -4.31 15.17
C ARG A 379 -16.18 -3.61 13.80
N LEU A 380 -15.03 -3.45 13.18
CA LEU A 380 -14.90 -2.87 11.83
C LEU A 380 -14.67 -3.94 10.76
N LEU A 381 -13.99 -5.05 11.10
CA LEU A 381 -13.79 -6.18 10.18
C LEU A 381 -14.78 -7.31 10.51
N PRO A 382 -15.23 -8.10 9.52
CA PRO A 382 -16.09 -9.27 9.77
C PRO A 382 -15.44 -10.25 10.74
N GLU A 383 -16.23 -10.94 11.53
CA GLU A 383 -15.77 -12.06 12.33
C GLU A 383 -15.10 -13.12 11.43
N GLY A 384 -13.97 -13.68 11.90
CA GLY A 384 -13.18 -14.64 11.11
C GLY A 384 -12.30 -14.00 10.02
N TRP A 385 -12.27 -12.66 9.90
CA TRP A 385 -11.46 -12.00 8.88
C TRP A 385 -9.96 -12.28 9.06
N ILE A 386 -9.45 -12.18 10.28
CA ILE A 386 -8.03 -12.44 10.55
C ILE A 386 -7.69 -13.90 10.23
N GLN A 387 -8.56 -14.85 10.55
CA GLN A 387 -8.39 -16.24 10.14
C GLN A 387 -8.35 -16.37 8.61
N PHE A 388 -9.24 -15.68 7.89
CA PHE A 388 -9.26 -15.71 6.43
C PHE A 388 -7.94 -15.19 5.82
N VAL A 389 -7.40 -14.07 6.31
CA VAL A 389 -6.18 -13.49 5.74
C VAL A 389 -4.91 -14.22 6.16
N SER A 390 -4.92 -14.92 7.29
CA SER A 390 -3.79 -15.72 7.80
C SER A 390 -3.87 -17.21 7.45
N THR A 391 -4.87 -17.64 6.69
CA THR A 391 -4.98 -19.03 6.19
C THR A 391 -4.33 -19.13 4.80
N PRO A 392 -3.50 -20.17 4.53
CA PRO A 392 -2.87 -20.35 3.22
C PRO A 392 -3.84 -20.30 2.04
N ALA A 393 -3.44 -19.56 0.99
CA ALA A 393 -4.20 -19.48 -0.25
C ALA A 393 -4.27 -20.88 -0.91
N PRO A 394 -5.46 -21.43 -1.24
CA PRO A 394 -5.61 -22.80 -1.71
C PRO A 394 -4.81 -23.14 -2.97
N ALA A 395 -4.60 -22.15 -3.85
CA ALA A 395 -3.85 -22.32 -5.09
C ALA A 395 -2.32 -22.19 -4.92
N ARG A 396 -1.82 -22.03 -3.69
CA ARG A 396 -0.38 -21.95 -3.37
C ARG A 396 0.03 -23.13 -2.49
N SER A 397 1.05 -23.87 -2.92
CA SER A 397 1.66 -24.90 -2.08
C SER A 397 2.31 -24.28 -0.85
N VAL A 398 2.12 -24.92 0.29
CA VAL A 398 2.81 -24.57 1.54
C VAL A 398 4.13 -25.35 1.56
N VAL A 399 5.26 -24.62 1.67
CA VAL A 399 6.60 -25.21 1.68
C VAL A 399 7.29 -24.78 2.97
N ALA A 400 7.80 -25.75 3.73
CA ALA A 400 8.53 -25.48 4.96
C ALA A 400 9.82 -24.68 4.64
N GLY A 401 10.08 -23.62 5.40
CA GLY A 401 11.23 -22.73 5.19
C GLY A 401 11.01 -21.67 4.10
N GLU A 402 9.82 -21.58 3.50
CA GLU A 402 9.43 -20.51 2.59
C GLU A 402 8.22 -19.78 3.17
N TRP A 403 8.12 -18.47 2.92
CA TRP A 403 6.94 -17.72 3.35
C TRP A 403 5.69 -18.17 2.58
N GLY A 404 4.64 -18.50 3.32
CA GLY A 404 3.31 -18.75 2.78
C GLY A 404 2.63 -17.45 2.33
N TYR A 405 1.43 -17.56 1.78
CA TYR A 405 0.56 -16.43 1.42
C TYR A 405 -0.89 -16.73 1.75
N GLY A 406 -1.54 -15.78 2.41
CA GLY A 406 -2.96 -15.83 2.73
C GLY A 406 -3.79 -14.99 1.76
N ALA A 407 -4.43 -13.94 2.29
CA ALA A 407 -5.18 -12.98 1.48
C ALA A 407 -4.62 -11.57 1.71
N GLN A 408 -3.74 -11.10 0.82
CA GLN A 408 -2.98 -9.84 0.86
C GLN A 408 -1.93 -9.79 2.01
N PHE A 409 -1.69 -10.90 2.68
CA PHE A 409 -0.70 -11.05 3.75
C PHE A 409 0.20 -12.24 3.47
N TRP A 410 1.45 -12.14 3.89
CA TRP A 410 2.44 -13.21 3.90
C TRP A 410 2.35 -13.97 5.22
N LEU A 411 2.57 -15.29 5.17
CA LEU A 411 2.54 -16.16 6.33
C LEU A 411 3.97 -16.57 6.67
N LEU A 412 4.37 -16.34 7.92
CA LEU A 412 5.72 -16.63 8.40
C LEU A 412 5.80 -17.91 9.22
N ASP A 413 4.69 -18.50 9.58
CA ASP A 413 4.57 -19.68 10.43
C ASP A 413 5.11 -20.97 9.80
N THR A 414 5.49 -20.93 8.53
CA THR A 414 6.25 -21.99 7.84
C THR A 414 7.77 -21.90 8.06
N MET A 415 8.23 -20.79 8.67
CA MET A 415 9.65 -20.56 8.95
C MET A 415 10.07 -21.21 10.27
N PRO A 416 11.31 -21.69 10.38
CA PRO A 416 11.81 -22.29 11.62
C PRO A 416 11.70 -21.32 12.82
N GLU A 417 11.30 -21.84 13.98
CA GLU A 417 11.16 -21.12 15.25
C GLU A 417 10.10 -20.00 15.27
N VAL A 418 9.43 -19.72 14.14
CA VAL A 418 8.35 -18.74 14.10
C VAL A 418 7.05 -19.40 14.58
N PRO A 419 6.32 -18.78 15.53
CA PRO A 419 5.06 -19.34 16.05
C PRO A 419 3.99 -19.48 14.98
N ASN A 420 3.15 -20.52 15.13
CA ASN A 420 2.00 -20.74 14.27
C ASN A 420 1.06 -19.52 14.24
N GLY A 421 0.49 -19.26 13.08
CA GLY A 421 -0.43 -18.15 12.87
C GLY A 421 0.25 -16.78 12.74
N THR A 422 1.59 -16.70 12.73
CA THR A 422 2.31 -15.45 12.49
C THR A 422 2.15 -15.01 11.04
N TYR A 423 1.68 -13.79 10.83
CA TYR A 423 1.51 -13.23 9.50
C TYR A 423 2.05 -11.80 9.43
N THR A 424 2.35 -11.34 8.21
CA THR A 424 2.94 -10.03 7.98
C THR A 424 2.46 -9.40 6.69
N THR A 425 2.39 -8.07 6.64
CA THR A 425 2.47 -7.36 5.38
C THR A 425 3.93 -7.34 4.92
N PHE A 426 4.15 -7.27 3.61
CA PHE A 426 5.49 -7.09 3.05
C PHE A 426 5.46 -6.12 1.89
N GLY A 427 6.20 -5.03 2.02
CA GLY A 427 6.46 -4.05 0.98
C GLY A 427 7.91 -4.03 0.54
N ASN A 428 8.13 -3.78 -0.75
CA ASN A 428 9.47 -3.63 -1.32
C ASN A 428 10.35 -2.70 -0.44
N LYS A 429 11.65 -2.87 -0.50
CA LYS A 429 12.64 -2.15 0.33
C LYS A 429 12.44 -2.36 1.84
N GLY A 430 11.71 -3.41 2.25
CA GLY A 430 11.64 -3.88 3.62
C GLY A 430 10.63 -3.17 4.52
N GLN A 431 9.39 -3.01 4.06
CA GLN A 431 8.28 -2.51 4.86
C GLN A 431 7.48 -3.68 5.44
N TYR A 432 7.43 -3.82 6.75
CA TYR A 432 6.75 -4.94 7.42
C TYR A 432 5.85 -4.47 8.57
N VAL A 433 4.67 -5.06 8.66
CA VAL A 433 3.83 -5.05 9.86
C VAL A 433 3.53 -6.51 10.18
N THR A 434 4.16 -7.03 11.21
CA THR A 434 4.06 -8.44 11.61
C THR A 434 3.22 -8.56 12.88
N VAL A 435 2.24 -9.45 12.84
CA VAL A 435 1.40 -9.80 14.00
C VAL A 435 1.75 -11.23 14.41
N VAL A 436 1.99 -11.41 15.71
CA VAL A 436 2.27 -12.71 16.35
C VAL A 436 1.18 -12.99 17.39
N PRO A 437 -0.01 -13.46 16.97
CA PRO A 437 -1.22 -13.44 17.81
C PRO A 437 -1.07 -14.22 19.12
N GLY A 438 -0.44 -15.39 19.08
CA GLY A 438 -0.22 -16.24 20.26
C GLY A 438 0.80 -15.68 21.27
N HIS A 439 1.44 -14.55 20.97
CA HIS A 439 2.47 -13.95 21.78
C HIS A 439 2.20 -12.48 22.14
N ASP A 440 1.00 -11.97 21.79
CA ASP A 440 0.59 -10.59 22.11
C ASP A 440 1.57 -9.53 21.56
N LEU A 441 2.08 -9.74 20.33
CA LEU A 441 3.12 -8.90 19.74
C LEU A 441 2.74 -8.37 18.36
N VAL A 442 3.08 -7.09 18.16
CA VAL A 442 3.15 -6.45 16.85
C VAL A 442 4.55 -5.91 16.65
N ILE A 443 5.16 -6.23 15.51
CA ILE A 443 6.51 -5.80 15.16
C ILE A 443 6.45 -5.07 13.82
N VAL A 444 6.87 -3.80 13.83
CA VAL A 444 6.98 -2.98 12.62
C VAL A 444 8.45 -2.79 12.28
N ARG A 445 8.78 -3.02 11.02
CA ARG A 445 10.07 -2.61 10.45
C ARG A 445 9.83 -1.80 9.20
N THR A 446 10.49 -0.66 9.08
CA THR A 446 10.60 0.10 7.83
C THR A 446 12.04 0.11 7.34
N GLY A 447 12.24 0.18 6.03
CA GLY A 447 13.55 0.16 5.42
C GLY A 447 13.61 0.90 4.09
N VAL A 448 14.84 1.06 3.61
CA VAL A 448 15.17 1.55 2.27
C VAL A 448 16.21 0.61 1.67
N ASP A 449 15.96 -0.69 1.79
CA ASP A 449 16.85 -1.73 1.30
C ASP A 449 17.07 -1.55 -0.21
N PRO A 450 18.31 -1.62 -0.72
CA PRO A 450 18.59 -1.58 -2.15
C PRO A 450 17.89 -2.73 -2.90
N ASN A 451 17.66 -2.55 -4.19
CA ASN A 451 17.06 -3.60 -5.02
C ASN A 451 17.88 -4.89 -4.96
N GLY A 452 17.18 -6.03 -4.79
CA GLY A 452 17.80 -7.35 -4.65
C GLY A 452 18.36 -7.68 -3.26
N ILE A 453 18.32 -6.73 -2.31
CA ILE A 453 18.67 -6.95 -0.91
C ILE A 453 17.40 -7.23 -0.12
N GLU A 454 17.34 -8.39 0.55
CA GLU A 454 16.17 -8.83 1.30
C GLU A 454 16.46 -8.88 2.81
N TYR A 455 15.57 -8.27 3.59
CA TYR A 455 15.56 -8.39 5.05
C TYR A 455 14.86 -9.67 5.48
N LYS A 456 15.38 -10.32 6.50
CA LYS A 456 14.82 -11.54 7.11
C LYS A 456 13.90 -11.18 8.29
N GLN A 457 12.67 -10.80 8.00
CA GLN A 457 11.70 -10.41 9.02
C GLN A 457 11.38 -11.55 10.01
N ASP A 458 11.38 -12.80 9.53
CA ASP A 458 11.23 -13.99 10.36
C ASP A 458 12.31 -14.06 11.45
N ARG A 459 13.56 -13.71 11.14
CA ARG A 459 14.66 -13.70 12.12
C ARG A 459 14.49 -12.60 13.16
N LEU A 460 14.03 -11.41 12.77
CA LEU A 460 13.71 -10.36 13.73
C LEU A 460 12.61 -10.81 14.69
N VAL A 461 11.56 -11.48 14.19
CA VAL A 461 10.48 -12.03 15.02
C VAL A 461 11.06 -13.01 16.06
N VAL A 462 11.87 -13.97 15.63
CA VAL A 462 12.50 -14.97 16.53
C VAL A 462 13.38 -14.28 17.58
N ASP A 463 14.25 -13.34 17.17
CA ASP A 463 15.12 -12.62 18.10
C ASP A 463 14.34 -11.79 19.13
N VAL A 464 13.23 -11.16 18.73
CA VAL A 464 12.32 -10.43 19.65
C VAL A 464 11.70 -11.42 20.65
N LEU A 465 11.17 -12.55 20.19
CA LEU A 465 10.55 -13.55 21.05
C LEU A 465 11.53 -14.14 22.06
N LYS A 466 12.76 -14.46 21.64
CA LYS A 466 13.84 -14.93 22.53
C LYS A 466 14.22 -13.87 23.55
N ALA A 467 14.35 -12.60 23.15
CA ALA A 467 14.62 -11.50 24.05
C ALA A 467 13.52 -11.32 25.11
N LEU A 468 12.28 -11.60 24.76
CA LEU A 468 11.13 -11.56 25.66
C LEU A 468 10.92 -12.87 26.43
N LYS A 469 11.79 -13.88 26.25
CA LYS A 469 11.68 -15.22 26.86
C LYS A 469 10.33 -15.90 26.56
N GLN A 470 9.78 -15.67 25.39
CA GLN A 470 8.52 -16.26 24.94
C GLN A 470 8.73 -17.55 24.11
N ILE A 471 9.94 -17.79 23.63
CA ILE A 471 10.43 -19.04 23.06
C ILE A 471 11.85 -19.32 23.59
N PRO A 472 12.33 -20.58 23.49
CA PRO A 472 13.67 -20.99 23.93
C PRO A 472 14.82 -20.28 23.23
#